data_03353d0edcc76dc5b24967a74fc72ca0
#
_entry.id   03353d0edcc76dc5b24967a74fc72ca0
#
_cell.length_a   1.000
_cell.length_b   1.000
_cell.length_c   1.000
_cell.angle_alpha   90.00
_cell.angle_beta   90.00
_cell.angle_gamma   90.00
#
_symmetry.space_group_name_H-M   'P 1'
#
loop_
_entity.id
_entity.type
_entity.pdbx_description
1 polymer ?
#
loop_
_entity_poly.entity_id
_entity_poly.type
_entity_poly.pdbx_seq_one_letter_code
_entity_poly.pdbx_strand_id
1 'polypeptide(L)'
;MNNIVSYPTRGEYGDNKYRGNATGKLLIDLHKIYKFDEISDYMSGSFTTADVGKKLGIITNCYDLNGLKGEETKFDLIENDIKERNNFIYWHPPYWDIIKYSGHMYGDTPLKNDLSHIKDYQEFIKAINYCLSKQYASLKVGGRMAILMADVKKNHKLYSMLLDMNKLGTVEQIVIKEQHNCMSNHRKYFNENFIKISHEYCLILRKDEPLILDYMITKRGKMDLRDSLKVTWKDLVASTIESLGGRVNLEKLYKSLEGYKKTYNNPNWKAKIRQTLQIYPNIFVNIERGVWQLV
;
A
#
# COMPACT_ATOMS: atom_id res chain seq x y z
N MET A 1 -13.19 -12.12 -17.06
CA MET A 1 -11.94 -11.38 -16.75
C MET A 1 -11.14 -12.22 -15.75
N ASN A 2 -9.85 -12.38 -15.96
CA ASN A 2 -8.95 -13.00 -14.99
C ASN A 2 -8.54 -11.96 -13.93
N ASN A 3 -8.00 -12.42 -12.82
CA ASN A 3 -7.46 -11.54 -11.79
C ASN A 3 -6.06 -10.96 -12.13
N ILE A 4 -5.46 -11.39 -13.24
CA ILE A 4 -4.31 -10.74 -13.87
C ILE A 4 -4.75 -10.29 -15.26
N VAL A 5 -4.59 -9.00 -15.55
CA VAL A 5 -5.00 -8.40 -16.81
C VAL A 5 -3.86 -7.60 -17.43
N SER A 6 -3.83 -7.60 -18.76
CA SER A 6 -2.81 -6.93 -19.56
C SER A 6 -3.48 -6.10 -20.65
N TYR A 7 -3.11 -4.82 -20.73
CA TYR A 7 -3.61 -3.91 -21.74
C TYR A 7 -2.43 -3.21 -22.42
N PRO A 8 -1.81 -3.82 -23.44
CA PRO A 8 -0.62 -3.27 -24.10
C PRO A 8 -0.82 -1.88 -24.71
N THR A 9 -2.07 -1.56 -25.06
CA THR A 9 -2.46 -0.23 -25.55
C THR A 9 -3.49 0.40 -24.63
N ARG A 10 -3.32 1.68 -24.32
CA ARG A 10 -4.23 2.43 -23.43
C ARG A 10 -5.65 2.55 -23.99
N GLY A 11 -5.79 2.68 -25.31
CA GLY A 11 -7.05 3.00 -25.98
C GLY A 11 -7.22 4.52 -26.14
N GLU A 12 -8.42 4.91 -26.54
CA GLU A 12 -8.80 6.28 -26.94
C GLU A 12 -9.40 7.13 -25.83
N TYR A 13 -9.44 6.63 -24.57
CA TYR A 13 -10.11 7.24 -23.45
C TYR A 13 -9.19 8.17 -22.66
N GLY A 14 -9.73 9.30 -22.24
CA GLY A 14 -9.01 10.34 -21.53
C GLY A 14 -7.95 11.04 -22.40
N ASP A 15 -7.09 11.83 -21.78
CA ASP A 15 -5.99 12.51 -22.47
C ASP A 15 -4.69 11.73 -22.31
N ASN A 16 -4.09 11.32 -23.43
CA ASN A 16 -2.81 10.61 -23.45
C ASN A 16 -1.63 11.48 -22.97
N LYS A 17 -1.76 12.80 -22.99
CA LYS A 17 -0.75 13.73 -22.46
C LYS A 17 -0.83 13.87 -20.94
N TYR A 18 -1.96 13.52 -20.35
CA TYR A 18 -2.14 13.58 -18.89
C TYR A 18 -1.39 12.41 -18.23
N ARG A 19 -0.34 12.72 -17.49
CA ARG A 19 0.43 11.71 -16.75
C ARG A 19 -0.42 11.09 -15.65
N GLY A 20 -0.33 9.77 -15.49
CA GLY A 20 -1.17 9.06 -14.52
C GLY A 20 -2.56 8.68 -15.05
N ASN A 21 -2.86 9.00 -16.32
CA ASN A 21 -4.10 8.54 -16.93
C ASN A 21 -4.13 6.99 -17.01
N ALA A 22 -5.20 6.37 -16.52
CA ALA A 22 -5.42 4.93 -16.58
C ALA A 22 -6.02 4.49 -17.93
N THR A 23 -5.96 3.19 -18.23
CA THR A 23 -6.67 2.64 -19.39
C THR A 23 -8.16 2.49 -19.12
N GLY A 24 -9.00 2.97 -20.03
CA GLY A 24 -10.46 2.76 -19.95
C GLY A 24 -10.88 1.29 -20.15
N LYS A 25 -10.01 0.44 -20.69
CA LYS A 25 -10.29 -0.99 -20.91
C LYS A 25 -10.58 -1.73 -19.61
N LEU A 26 -9.89 -1.38 -18.52
CA LEU A 26 -10.15 -1.94 -17.19
C LEU A 26 -11.59 -1.64 -16.75
N LEU A 27 -12.06 -0.40 -16.93
CA LEU A 27 -13.45 0.00 -16.59
C LEU A 27 -14.48 -0.76 -17.42
N ILE A 28 -14.21 -0.96 -18.71
CA ILE A 28 -15.07 -1.77 -19.59
C ILE A 28 -15.18 -3.21 -19.09
N ASP A 29 -14.06 -3.80 -18.69
CA ASP A 29 -14.06 -5.18 -18.18
C ASP A 29 -14.73 -5.29 -16.80
N LEU A 30 -14.56 -4.31 -15.93
CA LEU A 30 -15.29 -4.22 -14.67
C LEU A 30 -16.81 -4.08 -14.91
N HIS A 31 -17.22 -3.25 -15.89
CA HIS A 31 -18.64 -3.11 -16.26
C HIS A 31 -19.23 -4.42 -16.79
N LYS A 32 -18.49 -5.20 -17.59
CA LYS A 32 -18.95 -6.51 -18.04
C LYS A 32 -19.28 -7.47 -16.89
N ILE A 33 -18.53 -7.35 -15.76
CA ILE A 33 -18.71 -8.21 -14.58
C ILE A 33 -19.81 -7.69 -13.68
N TYR A 34 -19.74 -6.41 -13.29
CA TYR A 34 -20.56 -5.84 -12.23
C TYR A 34 -21.85 -5.19 -12.75
N LYS A 35 -21.97 -4.98 -14.08
CA LYS A 35 -23.19 -4.46 -14.75
C LYS A 35 -23.75 -3.19 -14.11
N PHE A 36 -22.89 -2.28 -13.68
CA PHE A 36 -23.32 -1.01 -13.11
C PHE A 36 -23.90 -0.11 -14.20
N ASP A 37 -24.99 0.59 -13.89
CA ASP A 37 -25.68 1.58 -14.74
C ASP A 37 -25.21 3.01 -14.48
N GLU A 38 -24.47 3.20 -13.39
CA GLU A 38 -23.90 4.46 -12.94
C GLU A 38 -22.51 4.25 -12.37
N ILE A 39 -21.58 5.15 -12.69
CA ILE A 39 -20.23 5.16 -12.14
C ILE A 39 -19.84 6.58 -11.70
N SER A 40 -19.24 6.69 -10.51
CA SER A 40 -18.68 7.94 -10.00
C SER A 40 -17.17 7.86 -9.88
N ASP A 41 -16.51 9.00 -10.13
CA ASP A 41 -15.06 9.15 -10.05
C ASP A 41 -14.72 10.55 -9.52
N TYR A 42 -14.20 10.63 -8.30
CA TYR A 42 -13.92 11.89 -7.61
C TYR A 42 -12.45 12.35 -7.74
N MET A 43 -11.65 11.66 -8.56
CA MET A 43 -10.30 12.06 -8.97
C MET A 43 -10.08 11.68 -10.44
N SER A 44 -10.98 12.19 -11.30
CA SER A 44 -11.10 11.78 -12.70
C SER A 44 -9.92 12.18 -13.59
N GLY A 45 -9.07 13.11 -13.15
CA GLY A 45 -7.91 13.57 -13.88
C GLY A 45 -8.25 14.01 -15.30
N SER A 46 -7.92 13.18 -16.29
CA SER A 46 -8.24 13.42 -17.70
C SER A 46 -9.62 12.92 -18.14
N PHE A 47 -10.49 12.54 -17.19
CA PHE A 47 -11.88 12.12 -17.44
C PHE A 47 -12.05 10.83 -18.27
N THR A 48 -11.11 9.90 -18.12
CA THR A 48 -11.19 8.56 -18.73
C THR A 48 -12.51 7.86 -18.39
N THR A 49 -12.97 7.96 -17.14
CA THR A 49 -14.21 7.36 -16.65
C THR A 49 -15.43 7.93 -17.39
N ALA A 50 -15.47 9.24 -17.66
CA ALA A 50 -16.54 9.88 -18.42
C ALA A 50 -16.59 9.38 -19.87
N ASP A 51 -15.45 9.28 -20.54
CA ASP A 51 -15.38 8.78 -21.92
C ASP A 51 -15.84 7.31 -22.03
N VAL A 52 -15.45 6.48 -21.06
CA VAL A 52 -15.90 5.08 -20.99
C VAL A 52 -17.40 5.02 -20.73
N GLY A 53 -17.92 5.83 -19.81
CA GLY A 53 -19.36 5.87 -19.51
C GLY A 53 -20.20 6.30 -20.72
N LYS A 54 -19.73 7.30 -21.46
CA LYS A 54 -20.35 7.70 -22.74
C LYS A 54 -20.39 6.54 -23.73
N LYS A 55 -19.30 5.78 -23.86
CA LYS A 55 -19.26 4.62 -24.77
C LYS A 55 -20.20 3.50 -24.32
N LEU A 56 -20.34 3.29 -23.02
CA LEU A 56 -21.20 2.25 -22.45
C LEU A 56 -22.66 2.66 -22.34
N GLY A 57 -22.99 3.95 -22.53
CA GLY A 57 -24.34 4.49 -22.38
C GLY A 57 -24.81 4.51 -20.92
N ILE A 58 -23.91 4.68 -19.96
CA ILE A 58 -24.20 4.72 -18.52
C ILE A 58 -24.04 6.13 -17.94
N ILE A 59 -24.65 6.37 -16.78
CA ILE A 59 -24.53 7.64 -16.05
C ILE A 59 -23.13 7.77 -15.46
N THR A 60 -22.54 8.96 -15.59
CA THR A 60 -21.20 9.24 -15.04
C THR A 60 -21.21 10.49 -14.19
N ASN A 61 -20.70 10.39 -12.96
CA ASN A 61 -20.48 11.50 -12.04
C ASN A 61 -18.96 11.66 -11.87
N CYS A 62 -18.35 12.47 -12.72
CA CYS A 62 -16.90 12.59 -12.80
C CYS A 62 -16.43 13.98 -12.36
N TYR A 63 -15.60 14.00 -11.33
CA TYR A 63 -15.11 15.21 -10.70
C TYR A 63 -13.59 15.16 -10.51
N ASP A 64 -12.98 16.32 -10.40
CA ASP A 64 -11.55 16.44 -10.07
C ASP A 64 -11.26 17.79 -9.40
N LEU A 65 -10.18 17.83 -8.60
CA LEU A 65 -9.73 19.05 -7.93
C LEU A 65 -9.39 20.17 -8.92
N ASN A 66 -8.97 19.81 -10.14
CA ASN A 66 -8.46 20.77 -11.13
C ASN A 66 -9.55 21.50 -11.95
N GLY A 67 -10.77 20.98 -12.02
CA GLY A 67 -11.83 21.58 -12.82
C GLY A 67 -11.53 21.67 -14.34
N LEU A 68 -10.71 20.78 -14.90
CA LEU A 68 -10.26 20.82 -16.31
C LEU A 68 -11.40 20.75 -17.33
N LYS A 69 -12.55 20.23 -16.95
CA LYS A 69 -13.74 20.10 -17.83
C LYS A 69 -14.85 21.09 -17.49
N GLY A 70 -14.55 22.09 -16.68
CA GLY A 70 -15.47 23.13 -16.23
C GLY A 70 -15.60 23.19 -14.70
N GLU A 71 -15.99 24.34 -14.18
CA GLU A 71 -16.15 24.55 -12.74
C GLU A 71 -17.19 23.59 -12.11
N GLU A 72 -18.18 23.13 -12.86
CA GLU A 72 -19.18 22.16 -12.43
C GLU A 72 -18.59 20.78 -12.15
N THR A 73 -17.41 20.48 -12.70
CA THR A 73 -16.66 19.23 -12.45
C THR A 73 -15.61 19.37 -11.36
N LYS A 74 -15.44 20.59 -10.82
CA LYS A 74 -14.46 20.86 -9.77
C LYS A 74 -14.95 20.36 -8.43
N PHE A 75 -14.17 19.51 -7.79
CA PHE A 75 -14.52 18.90 -6.52
C PHE A 75 -13.28 18.63 -5.69
N ASP A 76 -13.25 19.17 -4.48
CA ASP A 76 -12.23 18.87 -3.49
C ASP A 76 -12.71 17.75 -2.56
N LEU A 77 -12.19 16.55 -2.77
CA LEU A 77 -12.61 15.37 -2.01
C LEU A 77 -12.24 15.46 -0.50
N ILE A 78 -11.31 16.32 -0.13
CA ILE A 78 -10.99 16.60 1.28
C ILE A 78 -12.07 17.49 1.90
N GLU A 79 -12.41 18.60 1.25
CA GLU A 79 -13.29 19.62 1.84
C GLU A 79 -14.77 19.40 1.53
N ASN A 80 -15.10 18.97 0.31
CA ASN A 80 -16.49 18.88 -0.13
C ASN A 80 -17.15 17.55 0.28
N ASP A 81 -18.43 17.59 0.62
CA ASP A 81 -19.24 16.41 0.88
C ASP A 81 -19.77 15.78 -0.41
N ILE A 82 -19.68 14.46 -0.51
CA ILE A 82 -20.27 13.72 -1.61
C ILE A 82 -21.80 13.74 -1.45
N LYS A 83 -22.51 14.25 -2.45
CA LYS A 83 -23.97 14.39 -2.43
C LYS A 83 -24.68 13.16 -2.98
N GLU A 84 -24.04 12.45 -3.88
CA GLU A 84 -24.58 11.27 -4.55
C GLU A 84 -24.59 10.04 -3.65
N ARG A 85 -25.54 9.14 -3.89
CA ARG A 85 -25.56 7.77 -3.36
C ARG A 85 -25.12 6.82 -4.46
N ASN A 86 -23.91 6.29 -4.36
CA ASN A 86 -23.22 5.60 -5.43
C ASN A 86 -23.48 4.09 -5.49
N ASN A 87 -23.68 3.54 -6.69
CA ASN A 87 -23.70 2.09 -6.94
C ASN A 87 -22.29 1.55 -7.22
N PHE A 88 -21.51 2.29 -8.00
CA PHE A 88 -20.14 1.94 -8.33
C PHE A 88 -19.25 3.18 -8.32
N ILE A 89 -18.13 3.10 -7.61
CA ILE A 89 -17.10 4.14 -7.61
C ILE A 89 -15.81 3.55 -8.21
N TYR A 90 -15.24 4.25 -9.18
CA TYR A 90 -13.87 4.05 -9.59
C TYR A 90 -13.02 5.15 -8.97
N TRP A 91 -11.88 4.77 -8.40
CA TRP A 91 -10.97 5.72 -7.77
C TRP A 91 -9.53 5.42 -8.14
N HIS A 92 -8.86 6.42 -8.72
CA HIS A 92 -7.46 6.34 -9.11
C HIS A 92 -6.67 7.49 -8.47
N PRO A 93 -6.35 7.37 -7.17
CA PRO A 93 -5.64 8.42 -6.44
C PRO A 93 -4.19 8.56 -6.92
N PRO A 94 -3.51 9.67 -6.60
CA PRO A 94 -2.07 9.79 -6.78
C PRO A 94 -1.31 8.65 -6.09
N TYR A 95 -0.21 8.19 -6.70
CA TYR A 95 0.70 7.24 -6.05
C TYR A 95 1.76 8.00 -5.26
N TRP A 96 1.32 8.53 -4.12
CA TRP A 96 2.09 9.42 -3.27
C TRP A 96 2.65 10.62 -4.07
N ASP A 97 3.98 10.87 -4.02
CA ASP A 97 4.61 12.05 -4.60
C ASP A 97 5.36 11.80 -5.93
N ILE A 98 5.01 10.69 -6.63
CA ILE A 98 5.68 10.32 -7.90
C ILE A 98 5.37 11.32 -9.02
N ILE A 99 4.13 11.78 -9.10
CA ILE A 99 3.66 12.77 -10.07
C ILE A 99 3.10 13.94 -9.27
N LYS A 100 3.56 15.14 -9.56
CA LYS A 100 2.96 16.37 -9.05
C LYS A 100 1.92 16.82 -10.07
N TYR A 101 0.66 16.96 -9.62
CA TYR A 101 -0.42 17.32 -10.51
C TYR A 101 -0.59 18.83 -10.60
N SER A 102 -1.01 19.52 -9.54
CA SER A 102 -1.10 20.98 -9.55
C SER A 102 0.28 21.63 -9.47
N GLY A 103 0.43 22.78 -10.11
CA GLY A 103 1.72 23.44 -10.28
C GLY A 103 2.64 22.79 -11.34
N HIS A 104 2.19 21.71 -12.02
CA HIS A 104 2.92 21.01 -13.08
C HIS A 104 2.03 20.53 -14.22
N MET A 105 1.05 19.63 -13.92
CA MET A 105 0.17 19.08 -14.94
C MET A 105 -0.97 20.03 -15.28
N TYR A 106 -1.45 20.77 -14.30
CA TYR A 106 -2.47 21.76 -14.45
C TYR A 106 -2.21 22.96 -13.53
N GLY A 107 -2.22 24.15 -14.14
CA GLY A 107 -1.93 25.41 -13.47
C GLY A 107 -0.48 25.55 -12.98
N ASP A 108 -0.08 26.78 -12.70
CA ASP A 108 1.29 27.11 -12.27
C ASP A 108 1.44 27.09 -10.74
N THR A 109 0.32 26.99 -10.02
CA THR A 109 0.28 27.06 -8.55
C THR A 109 -0.21 25.74 -7.96
N PRO A 110 0.46 25.19 -6.94
CA PRO A 110 -0.01 24.04 -6.20
C PRO A 110 -1.36 24.33 -5.53
N LEU A 111 -2.34 23.42 -5.68
CA LEU A 111 -3.62 23.49 -4.99
C LEU A 111 -3.49 22.94 -3.56
N LYS A 112 -4.24 23.54 -2.63
CA LYS A 112 -4.16 23.25 -1.19
C LYS A 112 -4.29 21.76 -0.86
N ASN A 113 -5.25 21.07 -1.43
CA ASN A 113 -5.57 19.69 -1.10
C ASN A 113 -5.15 18.69 -2.18
N ASP A 114 -4.18 19.04 -3.02
CA ASP A 114 -3.56 18.09 -3.94
C ASP A 114 -2.69 17.10 -3.15
N LEU A 115 -3.19 15.88 -3.03
CA LEU A 115 -2.54 14.81 -2.27
C LEU A 115 -1.13 14.48 -2.76
N SER A 116 -0.82 14.76 -4.03
CA SER A 116 0.51 14.53 -4.61
C SER A 116 1.60 15.42 -4.00
N HIS A 117 1.23 16.50 -3.31
CA HIS A 117 2.17 17.41 -2.64
C HIS A 117 2.50 16.98 -1.19
N ILE A 118 1.82 15.99 -0.62
CA ILE A 118 2.10 15.48 0.72
C ILE A 118 3.46 14.75 0.70
N LYS A 119 4.45 15.28 1.43
CA LYS A 119 5.81 14.73 1.43
C LYS A 119 5.97 13.50 2.32
N ASP A 120 5.32 13.52 3.49
CA ASP A 120 5.35 12.39 4.42
C ASP A 120 4.39 11.30 3.98
N TYR A 121 4.87 10.08 3.88
CA TYR A 121 4.06 8.96 3.41
C TYR A 121 2.94 8.58 4.39
N GLN A 122 3.16 8.71 5.70
CA GLN A 122 2.13 8.36 6.67
C GLN A 122 1.00 9.39 6.66
N GLU A 123 1.32 10.68 6.50
CA GLU A 123 0.32 11.73 6.32
C GLU A 123 -0.44 11.54 5.00
N PHE A 124 0.25 11.12 3.94
CA PHE A 124 -0.41 10.75 2.68
C PHE A 124 -1.40 9.59 2.86
N ILE A 125 -1.02 8.51 3.55
CA ILE A 125 -1.93 7.38 3.83
C ILE A 125 -3.11 7.80 4.72
N LYS A 126 -2.92 8.71 5.68
CA LYS A 126 -4.05 9.27 6.46
C LYS A 126 -5.05 10.01 5.56
N ALA A 127 -4.54 10.86 4.66
CA ALA A 127 -5.40 11.59 3.71
C ALA A 127 -6.12 10.63 2.75
N ILE A 128 -5.43 9.62 2.23
CA ILE A 128 -6.02 8.54 1.42
C ILE A 128 -7.14 7.82 2.18
N ASN A 129 -6.91 7.42 3.43
CA ASN A 129 -7.91 6.75 4.25
C ASN A 129 -9.11 7.65 4.56
N TYR A 130 -8.91 8.94 4.71
CA TYR A 130 -9.99 9.91 4.85
C TYR A 130 -10.85 9.98 3.59
N CYS A 131 -10.22 10.16 2.42
CA CYS A 131 -10.90 10.15 1.11
C CYS A 131 -11.62 8.82 0.84
N LEU A 132 -10.99 7.70 1.18
CA LEU A 132 -11.58 6.37 1.09
C LEU A 132 -12.87 6.28 1.90
N SER A 133 -12.84 6.73 3.16
CA SER A 133 -13.98 6.66 4.07
C SER A 133 -15.16 7.48 3.58
N LYS A 134 -14.93 8.69 3.04
CA LYS A 134 -15.99 9.54 2.44
C LYS A 134 -16.66 8.86 1.26
N GLN A 135 -15.87 8.31 0.34
CA GLN A 135 -16.38 7.62 -0.84
C GLN A 135 -17.13 6.34 -0.46
N TYR A 136 -16.54 5.52 0.43
CA TYR A 136 -17.19 4.31 0.89
C TYR A 136 -18.52 4.58 1.61
N ALA A 137 -18.59 5.63 2.43
CA ALA A 137 -19.83 6.03 3.11
C ALA A 137 -20.94 6.37 2.12
N SER A 138 -20.61 6.97 0.97
CA SER A 138 -21.58 7.32 -0.09
C SER A 138 -22.11 6.12 -0.88
N LEU A 139 -21.46 4.94 -0.79
CA LEU A 139 -21.96 3.73 -1.45
C LEU A 139 -23.32 3.30 -0.88
N LYS A 140 -24.19 2.81 -1.75
CA LYS A 140 -25.38 2.04 -1.39
C LYS A 140 -24.94 0.65 -0.88
N VAL A 141 -25.79 -0.02 -0.10
CA VAL A 141 -25.56 -1.42 0.27
C VAL A 141 -25.49 -2.27 -1.01
N GLY A 142 -24.54 -3.17 -1.09
CA GLY A 142 -24.21 -3.92 -2.31
C GLY A 142 -23.39 -3.15 -3.34
N GLY A 143 -23.21 -1.83 -3.15
CA GLY A 143 -22.36 -0.99 -4.00
C GLY A 143 -20.88 -1.35 -3.86
N ARG A 144 -20.10 -1.05 -4.89
CA ARG A 144 -18.69 -1.40 -4.99
C ARG A 144 -17.81 -0.20 -5.25
N MET A 145 -16.58 -0.33 -4.80
CA MET A 145 -15.52 0.65 -5.08
C MET A 145 -14.30 -0.07 -5.66
N ALA A 146 -13.91 0.30 -6.87
CA ALA A 146 -12.71 -0.19 -7.53
C ALA A 146 -11.58 0.85 -7.40
N ILE A 147 -10.53 0.51 -6.70
CA ILE A 147 -9.42 1.42 -6.40
C ILE A 147 -8.18 0.96 -7.16
N LEU A 148 -7.76 1.75 -8.15
CA LEU A 148 -6.50 1.50 -8.86
C LEU A 148 -5.35 2.17 -8.12
N MET A 149 -4.34 1.40 -7.76
CA MET A 149 -3.19 1.87 -6.98
C MET A 149 -1.92 1.10 -7.33
N ALA A 150 -0.76 1.67 -7.00
CA ALA A 150 0.52 1.01 -7.18
C ALA A 150 1.44 1.18 -5.98
N ASP A 151 2.47 0.35 -5.96
CA ASP A 151 3.58 0.45 -5.03
C ASP A 151 4.60 1.49 -5.50
N VAL A 152 5.32 2.08 -4.56
CA VAL A 152 6.38 3.05 -4.81
C VAL A 152 7.68 2.58 -4.17
N LYS A 153 8.78 2.57 -4.94
CA LYS A 153 10.13 2.39 -4.39
C LYS A 153 10.84 3.73 -4.29
N LYS A 154 11.27 4.09 -3.07
CA LYS A 154 12.00 5.32 -2.79
C LYS A 154 13.00 5.06 -1.68
N ASN A 155 14.27 5.49 -1.86
CA ASN A 155 15.34 5.32 -0.89
C ASN A 155 15.48 3.85 -0.41
N HIS A 156 15.55 2.91 -1.35
CA HIS A 156 15.66 1.45 -1.10
C HIS A 156 14.51 0.84 -0.29
N LYS A 157 13.42 1.56 -0.10
CA LYS A 157 12.24 1.10 0.63
C LYS A 157 11.04 0.99 -0.28
N LEU A 158 10.26 -0.07 -0.09
CA LEU A 158 8.95 -0.24 -0.71
C LEU A 158 7.88 0.43 0.15
N TYR A 159 7.06 1.24 -0.49
CA TYR A 159 5.84 1.84 0.06
C TYR A 159 4.66 1.26 -0.72
N SER A 160 3.80 0.52 -0.04
CA SER A 160 2.68 -0.16 -0.67
C SER A 160 1.35 0.42 -0.20
N MET A 161 0.65 1.10 -1.11
CA MET A 161 -0.68 1.61 -0.81
C MET A 161 -1.65 0.46 -0.49
N LEU A 162 -1.53 -0.67 -1.21
CA LEU A 162 -2.37 -1.84 -0.96
C LEU A 162 -2.22 -2.39 0.46
N LEU A 163 -1.00 -2.43 1.00
CA LEU A 163 -0.75 -2.95 2.34
C LEU A 163 -1.08 -1.93 3.44
N ASP A 164 -0.78 -0.65 3.19
CA ASP A 164 -0.83 0.40 4.23
C ASP A 164 -2.20 1.10 4.34
N MET A 165 -3.01 1.06 3.27
CA MET A 165 -4.35 1.64 3.23
C MET A 165 -5.36 0.77 3.99
N ASN A 166 -6.36 1.37 4.63
CA ASN A 166 -7.47 0.63 5.23
C ASN A 166 -8.28 -0.12 4.17
N LYS A 167 -8.84 -1.27 4.54
CA LYS A 167 -9.81 -2.01 3.72
C LYS A 167 -11.15 -1.91 4.43
N LEU A 168 -12.15 -1.34 3.75
CA LEU A 168 -13.47 -1.08 4.30
C LEU A 168 -14.48 -2.07 3.72
N GLY A 169 -15.31 -2.66 4.57
CA GLY A 169 -16.26 -3.69 4.18
C GLY A 169 -15.58 -4.96 3.67
N THR A 170 -16.23 -5.66 2.77
CA THR A 170 -15.67 -6.89 2.18
C THR A 170 -14.65 -6.56 1.08
N VAL A 171 -13.45 -7.08 1.22
CA VAL A 171 -12.49 -7.17 0.10
C VAL A 171 -12.99 -8.27 -0.84
N GLU A 172 -13.64 -7.88 -1.94
CA GLU A 172 -14.24 -8.82 -2.88
C GLU A 172 -13.22 -9.40 -3.85
N GLN A 173 -12.25 -8.57 -4.30
CA GLN A 173 -11.22 -9.02 -5.23
C GLN A 173 -10.01 -8.07 -5.24
N ILE A 174 -8.86 -8.63 -5.64
CA ILE A 174 -7.68 -7.88 -6.05
C ILE A 174 -7.33 -8.31 -7.47
N VAL A 175 -7.31 -7.34 -8.38
CA VAL A 175 -6.91 -7.54 -9.77
C VAL A 175 -5.53 -6.94 -9.96
N ILE A 176 -4.60 -7.72 -10.50
CA ILE A 176 -3.27 -7.27 -10.90
C ILE A 176 -3.34 -6.80 -12.35
N LYS A 177 -3.05 -5.54 -12.57
CA LYS A 177 -2.99 -4.95 -13.90
C LYS A 177 -1.53 -4.74 -14.30
N GLU A 178 -1.09 -5.42 -15.36
CA GLU A 178 0.25 -5.20 -15.92
C GLU A 178 0.40 -3.75 -16.42
N GLN A 179 1.55 -3.17 -16.15
CA GLN A 179 1.95 -1.87 -16.67
C GLN A 179 2.81 -2.02 -17.91
N HIS A 180 2.40 -1.36 -19.00
CA HIS A 180 3.14 -1.25 -20.22
C HIS A 180 3.72 0.16 -20.39
N ASN A 181 4.87 0.28 -21.04
CA ASN A 181 5.53 1.56 -21.34
C ASN A 181 5.83 2.43 -20.09
N CYS A 182 6.18 1.78 -18.97
CA CYS A 182 6.58 2.51 -17.77
C CYS A 182 7.87 3.29 -18.00
N MET A 183 8.01 4.46 -17.42
CA MET A 183 9.27 5.22 -17.41
C MET A 183 10.44 4.39 -16.83
N SER A 184 10.16 3.49 -15.91
CA SER A 184 11.13 2.54 -15.36
C SER A 184 11.65 1.51 -16.39
N ASN A 185 10.96 1.32 -17.54
CA ASN A 185 11.43 0.43 -18.61
C ASN A 185 12.64 0.99 -19.34
N HIS A 186 12.77 2.31 -19.38
CA HIS A 186 13.84 3.01 -20.11
C HIS A 186 15.05 3.35 -19.21
N ARG A 187 14.99 3.03 -17.91
CA ARG A 187 16.10 3.27 -16.98
C ARG A 187 16.98 2.02 -16.88
N LYS A 188 18.29 2.20 -17.03
CA LYS A 188 19.27 1.15 -16.68
C LYS A 188 19.43 1.14 -15.16
N TYR A 189 19.16 0.00 -14.56
CA TYR A 189 19.38 -0.22 -13.13
C TYR A 189 20.70 -0.96 -12.96
N PHE A 190 21.66 -0.34 -12.27
CA PHE A 190 22.98 -0.92 -12.04
C PHE A 190 23.01 -1.88 -10.83
N ASN A 191 21.92 -1.96 -10.09
CA ASN A 191 21.83 -2.84 -8.92
C ASN A 191 21.14 -4.16 -9.32
N GLU A 192 21.90 -5.25 -9.28
CA GLU A 192 21.43 -6.60 -9.62
C GLU A 192 20.30 -7.09 -8.68
N ASN A 193 20.21 -6.54 -7.46
CA ASN A 193 19.18 -6.88 -6.47
C ASN A 193 17.90 -6.03 -6.61
N PHE A 194 17.69 -5.35 -7.75
CA PHE A 194 16.52 -4.50 -7.96
C PHE A 194 15.40 -5.25 -8.65
N ILE A 195 14.31 -5.56 -7.92
CA ILE A 195 13.06 -6.05 -8.49
C ILE A 195 12.23 -4.87 -8.94
N LYS A 196 11.92 -4.80 -10.23
CA LYS A 196 11.13 -3.73 -10.85
C LYS A 196 9.64 -3.90 -10.54
N ILE A 197 8.95 -2.80 -10.27
CA ILE A 197 7.49 -2.77 -10.21
C ILE A 197 6.96 -2.65 -11.65
N SER A 198 6.18 -3.61 -12.10
CA SER A 198 5.62 -3.70 -13.45
C SER A 198 4.10 -3.89 -13.44
N HIS A 199 3.45 -3.58 -12.34
CA HIS A 199 2.01 -3.75 -12.20
C HIS A 199 1.38 -2.68 -11.31
N GLU A 200 0.06 -2.62 -11.39
CA GLU A 200 -0.84 -1.88 -10.51
C GLU A 200 -1.84 -2.88 -9.91
N TYR A 201 -2.42 -2.52 -8.78
CA TYR A 201 -3.49 -3.26 -8.15
C TYR A 201 -4.82 -2.54 -8.38
N CYS A 202 -5.87 -3.28 -8.73
CA CYS A 202 -7.23 -2.80 -8.64
C CYS A 202 -7.92 -3.56 -7.50
N LEU A 203 -8.06 -2.90 -6.36
CA LEU A 203 -8.73 -3.42 -5.17
C LEU A 203 -10.24 -3.17 -5.30
N ILE A 204 -11.05 -4.23 -5.18
CA ILE A 204 -12.52 -4.13 -5.21
C ILE A 204 -13.03 -4.31 -3.78
N LEU A 205 -13.69 -3.28 -3.28
CA LEU A 205 -14.38 -3.27 -1.98
C LEU A 205 -15.88 -3.28 -2.22
N ARG A 206 -16.63 -4.00 -1.38
CA ARG A 206 -18.10 -4.00 -1.38
C ARG A 206 -18.63 -3.54 -0.04
N LYS A 207 -19.69 -2.72 -0.08
CA LYS A 207 -20.42 -2.30 1.11
C LYS A 207 -21.52 -3.30 1.44
N ASP A 208 -21.43 -3.96 2.59
CA ASP A 208 -22.37 -5.01 2.99
C ASP A 208 -23.48 -4.47 3.91
N GLU A 209 -23.18 -3.51 4.76
CA GLU A 209 -24.08 -3.02 5.81
C GLU A 209 -24.34 -1.51 5.69
N PRO A 210 -25.55 -1.05 6.00
CA PRO A 210 -25.88 0.38 5.86
C PRO A 210 -25.23 1.27 6.94
N LEU A 211 -25.12 0.78 8.18
CA LEU A 211 -24.65 1.53 9.34
C LEU A 211 -23.38 0.96 9.96
N ILE A 212 -23.05 -0.29 9.67
CA ILE A 212 -21.86 -0.95 10.22
C ILE A 212 -20.73 -0.80 9.21
N LEU A 213 -19.61 -0.26 9.67
CA LEU A 213 -18.37 -0.19 8.93
C LEU A 213 -17.43 -1.27 9.49
N ASP A 214 -17.39 -2.41 8.81
CA ASP A 214 -16.32 -3.38 9.05
C ASP A 214 -15.03 -2.87 8.38
N TYR A 215 -13.89 -2.95 9.06
CA TYR A 215 -12.65 -2.44 8.53
C TYR A 215 -11.43 -3.22 9.02
N MET A 216 -10.45 -3.34 8.14
CA MET A 216 -9.14 -3.89 8.42
C MET A 216 -8.09 -2.78 8.38
N ILE A 217 -7.33 -2.64 9.47
CA ILE A 217 -6.24 -1.67 9.58
C ILE A 217 -4.91 -2.43 9.68
N THR A 218 -3.96 -2.07 8.83
CA THR A 218 -2.58 -2.53 8.96
C THR A 218 -1.85 -1.67 9.98
N LYS A 219 -1.36 -2.30 11.06
CA LYS A 219 -0.52 -1.63 12.07
C LYS A 219 0.91 -2.15 11.96
N ARG A 220 1.88 -1.25 11.85
CA ARG A 220 3.29 -1.58 12.00
C ARG A 220 3.64 -1.55 13.48
N GLY A 221 4.12 -2.67 13.98
CA GLY A 221 4.64 -2.79 15.34
C GLY A 221 6.14 -3.11 15.31
N LYS A 222 6.84 -2.71 16.36
CA LYS A 222 8.20 -3.19 16.66
C LYS A 222 8.11 -4.02 17.91
N MET A 223 8.69 -5.21 17.87
CA MET A 223 8.80 -6.08 19.04
C MET A 223 10.28 -6.45 19.25
N ASP A 224 10.75 -6.31 20.46
CA ASP A 224 12.05 -6.86 20.85
C ASP A 224 11.92 -8.40 20.90
N LEU A 225 12.79 -9.12 20.20
CA LEU A 225 12.74 -10.58 20.18
C LEU A 225 12.92 -11.20 21.57
N ARG A 226 13.60 -10.50 22.47
CA ARG A 226 13.80 -10.92 23.87
C ARG A 226 12.48 -10.97 24.65
N ASP A 227 11.46 -10.21 24.23
CA ASP A 227 10.10 -10.23 24.80
C ASP A 227 9.17 -11.26 24.16
N SER A 228 9.65 -11.96 23.10
CA SER A 228 8.88 -12.98 22.44
C SER A 228 9.04 -14.34 23.10
N LEU A 229 7.96 -14.92 23.61
CA LEU A 229 7.97 -16.29 24.12
C LEU A 229 8.11 -17.35 23.00
N LYS A 230 7.78 -16.96 21.76
CA LYS A 230 7.77 -17.86 20.59
C LYS A 230 9.15 -18.00 19.93
N VAL A 231 10.05 -17.04 20.12
CA VAL A 231 11.42 -17.13 19.57
C VAL A 231 12.17 -18.30 20.20
N THR A 232 12.95 -19.05 19.42
CA THR A 232 13.74 -20.15 19.98
C THR A 232 14.94 -19.62 20.81
N TRP A 233 15.46 -20.43 21.73
CA TRP A 233 16.68 -20.04 22.47
C TRP A 233 17.87 -19.87 21.53
N LYS A 234 17.97 -20.71 20.49
CA LYS A 234 19.00 -20.61 19.47
C LYS A 234 18.97 -19.26 18.76
N ASP A 235 17.79 -18.87 18.25
CA ASP A 235 17.64 -17.62 17.49
C ASP A 235 17.80 -16.39 18.39
N LEU A 236 17.29 -16.47 19.62
CA LEU A 236 17.45 -15.39 20.60
C LEU A 236 18.92 -15.15 20.95
N VAL A 237 19.67 -16.21 21.23
CA VAL A 237 21.11 -16.14 21.56
C VAL A 237 21.89 -15.62 20.35
N ALA A 238 21.65 -16.16 19.16
CA ALA A 238 22.31 -15.71 17.92
C ALA A 238 22.06 -14.23 17.65
N SER A 239 20.80 -13.78 17.64
CA SER A 239 20.45 -12.37 17.41
C SER A 239 21.04 -11.45 18.48
N THR A 240 21.13 -11.92 19.73
CA THR A 240 21.75 -11.12 20.80
C THR A 240 23.26 -10.99 20.59
N ILE A 241 23.95 -12.06 20.21
CA ILE A 241 25.41 -12.03 19.91
C ILE A 241 25.64 -11.12 18.69
N GLU A 242 24.82 -11.23 17.66
CA GLU A 242 24.89 -10.37 16.47
C GLU A 242 24.72 -8.89 16.83
N SER A 243 23.74 -8.55 17.67
CA SER A 243 23.51 -7.17 18.13
C SER A 243 24.66 -6.60 18.97
N LEU A 244 25.49 -7.47 19.55
CA LEU A 244 26.68 -7.12 20.35
C LEU A 244 27.97 -7.11 19.52
N GLY A 245 27.90 -7.26 18.20
CA GLY A 245 29.04 -7.21 17.29
C GLY A 245 29.58 -8.57 16.87
N GLY A 246 28.79 -9.66 17.02
CA GLY A 246 29.15 -11.02 16.56
C GLY A 246 30.06 -11.83 17.51
N ARG A 247 30.67 -11.18 18.50
CA ARG A 247 31.53 -11.80 19.53
C ARG A 247 31.17 -11.25 20.92
N VAL A 248 31.04 -12.12 21.92
CA VAL A 248 30.59 -11.72 23.25
C VAL A 248 31.10 -12.68 24.35
N ASN A 249 31.38 -12.16 25.54
CA ASN A 249 31.53 -13.00 26.72
C ASN A 249 30.18 -13.35 27.35
N LEU A 250 30.14 -14.45 28.12
CA LEU A 250 28.90 -14.95 28.75
C LEU A 250 28.24 -13.91 29.68
N GLU A 251 29.05 -13.15 30.40
CA GLU A 251 28.52 -12.14 31.35
C GLU A 251 27.74 -11.05 30.62
N LYS A 252 28.32 -10.49 29.55
CA LYS A 252 27.67 -9.48 28.72
C LYS A 252 26.42 -10.04 28.02
N LEU A 253 26.48 -11.31 27.57
CA LEU A 253 25.33 -12.00 26.98
C LEU A 253 24.19 -12.15 28.00
N TYR A 254 24.52 -12.58 29.25
CA TYR A 254 23.51 -12.66 30.30
C TYR A 254 22.90 -11.30 30.63
N LYS A 255 23.70 -10.26 30.81
CA LYS A 255 23.23 -8.90 31.08
C LYS A 255 22.30 -8.38 30.00
N SER A 256 22.54 -8.74 28.75
CA SER A 256 21.70 -8.32 27.64
C SER A 256 20.35 -9.05 27.53
N LEU A 257 20.20 -10.17 28.21
CA LEU A 257 18.99 -11.00 28.19
C LEU A 257 18.22 -11.00 29.52
N GLU A 258 18.83 -10.49 30.60
CA GLU A 258 18.24 -10.45 31.93
C GLU A 258 17.00 -9.56 31.97
N GLY A 259 15.94 -10.01 32.66
CA GLY A 259 14.70 -9.24 32.86
C GLY A 259 13.68 -9.32 31.71
N TYR A 260 14.04 -9.87 30.55
CA TYR A 260 13.09 -10.04 29.44
C TYR A 260 12.17 -11.25 29.64
N LYS A 261 11.01 -11.27 28.99
CA LYS A 261 9.97 -12.29 29.20
C LYS A 261 10.48 -13.73 29.14
N LYS A 262 11.37 -14.05 28.18
CA LYS A 262 11.86 -15.42 28.00
C LYS A 262 12.77 -15.87 29.12
N THR A 263 13.60 -14.98 29.64
CA THR A 263 14.48 -15.26 30.78
C THR A 263 13.72 -15.20 32.12
N TYR A 264 12.77 -14.26 32.25
CA TYR A 264 11.92 -14.16 33.42
C TYR A 264 11.08 -15.44 33.67
N ASN A 265 10.57 -16.05 32.60
CA ASN A 265 9.75 -17.26 32.68
C ASN A 265 10.56 -18.57 32.79
N ASN A 266 11.88 -18.51 32.89
CA ASN A 266 12.73 -19.69 33.03
C ASN A 266 13.83 -19.48 34.10
N PRO A 267 13.65 -19.99 35.30
CA PRO A 267 14.64 -19.81 36.40
C PRO A 267 16.05 -20.33 36.05
N ASN A 268 16.13 -21.27 35.12
CA ASN A 268 17.41 -21.88 34.68
C ASN A 268 17.91 -21.26 33.34
N TRP A 269 17.50 -20.07 32.97
CA TRP A 269 17.79 -19.46 31.67
C TRP A 269 19.28 -19.33 31.36
N LYS A 270 20.17 -19.07 32.36
CA LYS A 270 21.62 -19.03 32.17
C LYS A 270 22.20 -20.39 31.76
N ALA A 271 21.70 -21.46 32.37
CA ALA A 271 22.08 -22.84 32.00
C ALA A 271 21.55 -23.17 30.59
N LYS A 272 20.33 -22.72 30.27
CA LYS A 272 19.74 -22.92 28.94
C LYS A 272 20.52 -22.20 27.83
N ILE A 273 21.03 -20.99 28.09
CA ILE A 273 21.90 -20.28 27.15
C ILE A 273 23.18 -21.07 26.91
N ARG A 274 23.88 -21.52 27.99
CA ARG A 274 25.11 -22.36 27.85
C ARG A 274 24.85 -23.63 27.07
N GLN A 275 23.74 -24.32 27.36
CA GLN A 275 23.33 -25.51 26.62
C GLN A 275 23.14 -25.17 25.14
N THR A 276 22.42 -24.06 24.84
CA THR A 276 22.17 -23.61 23.46
C THR A 276 23.50 -23.37 22.71
N LEU A 277 24.43 -22.66 23.30
CA LEU A 277 25.74 -22.40 22.71
C LEU A 277 26.51 -23.69 22.38
N GLN A 278 26.36 -24.72 23.22
CA GLN A 278 27.08 -26.01 23.07
C GLN A 278 26.46 -26.94 22.03
N ILE A 279 25.11 -26.96 21.92
CA ILE A 279 24.42 -27.91 21.04
C ILE A 279 24.33 -27.43 19.57
N TYR A 280 24.73 -26.18 19.28
CA TYR A 280 24.74 -25.62 17.92
C TYR A 280 26.17 -25.16 17.50
N PRO A 281 27.18 -26.07 17.39
CA PRO A 281 28.57 -25.71 17.08
C PRO A 281 28.74 -25.13 15.67
N ASN A 282 27.78 -25.36 14.78
CA ASN A 282 27.72 -24.76 13.43
C ASN A 282 27.24 -23.32 13.42
N ILE A 283 26.80 -22.79 14.56
CA ILE A 283 26.33 -21.39 14.71
C ILE A 283 27.22 -20.66 15.73
N PHE A 284 27.64 -21.35 16.78
CA PHE A 284 28.37 -20.74 17.90
C PHE A 284 29.71 -21.43 18.08
N VAL A 285 30.77 -20.67 18.05
CA VAL A 285 32.13 -21.16 18.30
C VAL A 285 32.63 -20.56 19.60
N ASN A 286 33.16 -21.44 20.47
CA ASN A 286 33.89 -21.01 21.66
C ASN A 286 35.35 -20.67 21.27
N ILE A 287 35.72 -19.39 21.34
CA ILE A 287 37.04 -18.90 20.92
C ILE A 287 38.02 -18.97 22.06
N GLU A 288 37.57 -18.66 23.27
CA GLU A 288 38.33 -18.70 24.52
C GLU A 288 37.38 -18.93 25.69
N ARG A 289 37.92 -19.18 26.87
CA ARG A 289 37.11 -19.50 28.07
C ARG A 289 36.02 -18.42 28.30
N GLY A 290 34.77 -18.82 28.11
CA GLY A 290 33.59 -17.96 28.34
C GLY A 290 33.30 -16.95 27.24
N VAL A 291 34.03 -16.97 26.11
CA VAL A 291 33.79 -16.07 24.96
C VAL A 291 33.29 -16.86 23.74
N TRP A 292 32.23 -16.40 23.17
CA TRP A 292 31.52 -17.03 22.06
C TRP A 292 31.38 -16.07 20.87
N GLN A 293 31.42 -16.63 19.69
CA GLN A 293 31.28 -15.91 18.43
C GLN A 293 30.31 -16.64 17.51
N LEU A 294 29.63 -15.90 16.65
CA LEU A 294 28.91 -16.47 15.53
C LEU A 294 29.89 -16.90 14.42
N VAL A 295 29.57 -18.05 13.78
CA VAL A 295 30.32 -18.60 12.64
C VAL A 295 30.08 -17.73 11.40
#